data_52c24fcd274a7da7290b05e78fa24ffa
#
_entry.id   52c24fcd274a7da7290b05e78fa24ffa
#
_cell.length_a   1.000
_cell.length_b   1.000
_cell.length_c   1.000
_cell.angle_alpha   90.00
_cell.angle_beta   90.00
_cell.angle_gamma   90.00
#
_symmetry.space_group_name_H-M   'P 1'
#
loop_
_entity.id
_entity.type
_entity.pdbx_description
1 polymer ?
#
loop_
_entity_poly.entity_id
_entity_poly.type
_entity_poly.pdbx_seq_one_letter_code
_entity_poly.pdbx_strand_id
1 'polypeptide(L)'
;MNDITNKVTCYCLDSLWRPISVKTTKEAIVSLCEESGKKATWLALDMNYEERPQSEWEEKGRWNFDNCLYMNPTPWSEWINLPVRDFDFVIHAGRGREIRVPTVIVSQSFSETVFREVKLTKNNIRLRDGDVCQYCMLLYYH
;
A
#
# COMPACT_ATOMS: atom_id res chain seq x y z
N MET A 1 -10.42 21.67 2.38
CA MET A 1 -10.31 20.45 3.20
C MET A 1 -9.74 19.34 2.36
N ASN A 2 -8.55 18.87 2.68
CA ASN A 2 -7.98 17.72 1.97
C ASN A 2 -8.73 16.47 2.43
N ASP A 3 -9.73 16.06 1.65
CA ASP A 3 -10.46 14.84 1.93
C ASP A 3 -9.59 13.62 1.56
N ILE A 4 -8.82 13.13 2.52
CA ILE A 4 -7.96 11.97 2.36
C ILE A 4 -8.76 10.69 2.10
N THR A 5 -10.05 10.68 2.46
CA THR A 5 -10.89 9.48 2.35
C THR A 5 -11.10 9.04 0.92
N ASN A 6 -11.11 9.99 -0.02
CA ASN A 6 -11.29 9.73 -1.44
C ASN A 6 -9.98 9.62 -2.23
N LYS A 7 -8.83 9.74 -1.56
CA LYS A 7 -7.52 9.55 -2.22
C LYS A 7 -7.14 8.08 -2.26
N VAL A 8 -6.52 7.68 -3.35
CA VAL A 8 -5.90 6.36 -3.49
C VAL A 8 -4.61 6.34 -2.66
N THR A 9 -4.66 5.68 -1.53
CA THR A 9 -3.57 5.66 -0.55
C THR A 9 -3.15 4.27 -0.13
N CYS A 10 -3.91 3.24 -0.52
CA CYS A 10 -3.73 1.89 0.00
C CYS A 10 -3.40 0.89 -1.10
N TYR A 11 -2.31 0.15 -0.90
CA TYR A 11 -1.97 -1.02 -1.69
C TYR A 11 -2.64 -2.27 -1.12
N CYS A 12 -3.19 -3.10 -2.00
CA CYS A 12 -3.82 -4.36 -1.63
C CYS A 12 -2.94 -5.52 -2.06
N LEU A 13 -2.66 -6.42 -1.11
CA LEU A 13 -1.89 -7.63 -1.33
C LEU A 13 -2.78 -8.86 -1.17
N ASP A 14 -2.44 -9.93 -1.88
CA ASP A 14 -3.08 -11.23 -1.66
C ASP A 14 -2.50 -11.92 -0.41
N SER A 15 -2.98 -13.14 -0.12
CA SER A 15 -2.51 -13.91 1.04
C SER A 15 -1.03 -14.33 0.97
N LEU A 16 -0.41 -14.24 -0.20
CA LEU A 16 1.02 -14.47 -0.45
C LEU A 16 1.83 -13.17 -0.53
N TRP A 17 1.22 -12.05 -0.12
CA TRP A 17 1.83 -10.72 -0.12
C TRP A 17 2.21 -10.19 -1.52
N ARG A 18 1.50 -10.63 -2.55
CA ARG A 18 1.67 -10.11 -3.91
C ARG A 18 0.71 -8.95 -4.16
N PRO A 19 1.17 -7.87 -4.80
CA PRO A 19 0.29 -6.74 -5.10
C PRO A 19 -0.79 -7.13 -6.11
N ILE A 20 -2.04 -6.82 -5.81
CA ILE A 20 -3.20 -7.11 -6.65
C ILE A 20 -3.96 -5.88 -7.11
N SER A 21 -4.04 -4.86 -6.29
CA SER A 21 -4.77 -3.63 -6.60
C SER A 21 -4.38 -2.47 -5.70
N VAL A 22 -4.98 -1.31 -5.97
CA VAL A 22 -4.93 -0.14 -5.11
C VAL A 22 -6.35 0.29 -4.74
N LYS A 23 -6.52 0.87 -3.58
CA LYS A 23 -7.81 1.36 -3.07
C LYS A 23 -7.69 2.77 -2.51
N THR A 24 -8.82 3.46 -2.48
CA THR A 24 -8.93 4.70 -1.69
C THR A 24 -8.91 4.37 -0.20
N THR A 25 -8.65 5.36 0.63
CA THR A 25 -8.73 5.20 2.09
C THR A 25 -10.09 4.65 2.52
N LYS A 26 -11.17 5.18 1.95
CA LYS A 26 -12.54 4.74 2.25
C LYS A 26 -12.76 3.27 1.90
N GLU A 27 -12.38 2.86 0.70
CA GLU A 27 -12.52 1.46 0.24
C GLU A 27 -11.67 0.49 1.07
N ALA A 28 -10.47 0.91 1.46
CA ALA A 28 -9.60 0.12 2.33
C ALA A 28 -10.24 -0.11 3.71
N ILE A 29 -10.80 0.93 4.32
CA ILE A 29 -11.48 0.84 5.62
C ILE A 29 -12.71 -0.06 5.52
N VAL A 30 -13.51 0.08 4.47
CA VAL A 30 -14.67 -0.80 4.23
C VAL A 30 -14.22 -2.25 4.14
N SER A 31 -13.15 -2.53 3.40
CA SER A 31 -12.58 -3.89 3.29
C SER A 31 -12.11 -4.43 4.65
N LEU A 32 -11.48 -3.61 5.48
CA LEU A 32 -11.02 -4.01 6.80
C LEU A 32 -12.17 -4.30 7.78
N CYS A 33 -13.32 -3.64 7.59
CA CYS A 33 -14.52 -3.88 8.40
C CYS A 33 -15.29 -5.13 7.96
N GLU A 34 -14.98 -5.70 6.80
CA GLU A 34 -15.62 -6.92 6.32
C GLU A 34 -15.12 -8.14 7.10
N GLU A 35 -16.05 -8.92 7.62
CA GLU A 35 -15.76 -10.16 8.32
C GLU A 35 -16.46 -11.31 7.61
N SER A 36 -15.75 -12.42 7.45
CA SER A 36 -16.32 -13.69 6.99
C SER A 36 -16.35 -14.67 8.16
N GLY A 37 -17.53 -14.85 8.73
CA GLY A 37 -17.69 -15.64 9.95
C GLY A 37 -17.08 -14.93 11.17
N LYS A 38 -16.14 -15.58 11.87
CA LYS A 38 -15.45 -15.03 13.05
C LYS A 38 -14.06 -14.47 12.74
N LYS A 39 -13.65 -14.44 11.46
CA LYS A 39 -12.30 -14.01 11.05
C LYS A 39 -12.37 -12.79 10.17
N ALA A 40 -11.49 -11.85 10.41
CA ALA A 40 -11.27 -10.72 9.51
C ALA A 40 -10.85 -11.22 8.12
N THR A 41 -11.44 -10.65 7.07
CA THR A 41 -11.09 -10.99 5.67
C THR A 41 -9.83 -10.27 5.22
N TRP A 42 -9.61 -9.06 5.72
CA TRP A 42 -8.47 -8.21 5.43
C TRP A 42 -7.77 -7.77 6.70
N LEU A 43 -6.45 -7.68 6.63
CA LEU A 43 -5.60 -7.16 7.70
C LEU A 43 -4.84 -5.93 7.20
N ALA A 44 -4.73 -4.92 8.04
CA ALA A 44 -3.86 -3.77 7.77
C ALA A 44 -2.44 -4.07 8.24
N LEU A 45 -1.43 -3.68 7.45
CA LEU A 45 -0.04 -3.82 7.87
C LEU A 45 0.38 -2.66 8.76
N ASP A 46 0.69 -2.94 10.01
CA ASP A 46 1.34 -2.00 10.90
C ASP A 46 2.85 -2.05 10.65
N MET A 47 3.37 -1.00 10.01
CA MET A 47 4.77 -0.87 9.66
C MET A 47 5.42 0.19 10.54
N ASN A 48 6.63 -0.07 10.97
CA ASN A 48 7.46 0.91 11.66
C ASN A 48 8.81 1.07 10.97
N TYR A 49 9.40 2.23 11.12
CA TYR A 49 10.61 2.62 10.42
C TYR A 49 11.73 2.99 11.39
N GLU A 50 12.96 2.88 10.92
CA GLU A 50 14.13 3.29 11.68
C GLU A 50 14.16 4.82 11.83
N GLU A 51 14.45 5.27 13.05
CA GLU A 51 14.73 6.68 13.34
C GLU A 51 16.19 6.99 13.04
N ARG A 52 16.44 8.00 12.21
CA ARG A 52 17.79 8.45 11.94
C ARG A 52 18.40 9.17 13.15
N PRO A 53 19.75 9.20 13.28
CA PRO A 53 20.41 10.03 14.29
C PRO A 53 19.97 11.50 14.17
N GLN A 54 19.81 12.18 15.28
CA GLN A 54 19.34 13.57 15.32
C GLN A 54 20.18 14.53 14.45
N SER A 55 21.46 14.21 14.27
CA SER A 55 22.38 14.97 13.40
C SER A 55 22.01 14.97 11.92
N GLU A 56 21.20 14.02 11.47
CA GLU A 56 20.79 13.88 10.07
C GLU A 56 19.36 14.38 9.79
N TRP A 57 18.61 14.78 10.83
CA TRP A 57 17.19 15.13 10.65
C TRP A 57 16.93 16.32 9.75
N GLU A 58 17.79 17.34 9.82
CA GLU A 58 17.63 18.56 9.01
C GLU A 58 17.84 18.29 7.52
N GLU A 59 18.75 17.37 7.19
CA GLU A 59 19.10 17.07 5.80
C GLU A 59 18.23 15.97 5.19
N LYS A 60 17.97 14.89 5.93
CA LYS A 60 17.34 13.67 5.43
C LYS A 60 15.98 13.36 6.05
N GLY A 61 15.57 14.11 7.06
CA GLY A 61 14.37 13.84 7.84
C GLY A 61 14.60 12.82 8.98
N ARG A 62 13.63 12.75 9.87
CA ARG A 62 13.70 11.91 11.08
C ARG A 62 13.61 10.43 10.78
N TRP A 63 12.76 10.04 9.83
CA TRP A 63 12.43 8.63 9.57
C TRP A 63 13.10 8.12 8.31
N ASN A 64 13.71 6.94 8.42
CA ASN A 64 14.26 6.22 7.28
C ASN A 64 13.21 5.25 6.73
N PHE A 65 12.42 5.69 5.75
CA PHE A 65 11.39 4.86 5.14
C PHE A 65 11.91 3.71 4.27
N ASP A 66 13.21 3.69 3.98
CA ASP A 66 13.84 2.58 3.26
C ASP A 66 14.17 1.40 4.20
N ASN A 67 14.17 1.64 5.51
CA ASN A 67 14.43 0.62 6.51
C ASN A 67 13.21 0.38 7.40
N CYS A 68 12.36 -0.55 6.96
CA CYS A 68 11.21 -1.00 7.73
C CYS A 68 11.65 -2.02 8.80
N LEU A 69 11.40 -1.70 10.07
CA LEU A 69 11.80 -2.54 11.20
C LEU A 69 10.89 -3.76 11.36
N TYR A 70 9.60 -3.60 11.11
CA TYR A 70 8.62 -4.69 11.16
C TYR A 70 7.39 -4.38 10.33
N MET A 71 6.68 -5.45 9.93
CA MET A 71 5.40 -5.41 9.26
C MET A 71 4.45 -6.38 9.96
N ASN A 72 3.52 -5.86 10.74
CA ASN A 72 2.58 -6.67 11.53
C ASN A 72 1.18 -6.61 10.90
N PRO A 73 0.65 -7.74 10.39
CA PRO A 73 -0.74 -7.82 9.98
C PRO A 73 -1.66 -7.65 11.18
N THR A 74 -2.52 -6.63 11.15
CA THR A 74 -3.34 -6.19 12.27
C THR A 74 -4.81 -6.13 11.86
N PRO A 75 -5.73 -6.78 12.59
CA PRO A 75 -7.16 -6.69 12.30
C PRO A 75 -7.69 -5.30 12.63
N TRP A 76 -8.82 -4.93 12.03
CA TRP A 76 -9.44 -3.62 12.23
C TRP A 76 -9.71 -3.28 13.69
N SER A 77 -10.16 -4.25 14.49
CA SER A 77 -10.44 -4.06 15.92
C SER A 77 -9.22 -3.61 16.74
N GLU A 78 -8.03 -4.04 16.36
CA GLU A 78 -6.78 -3.62 16.98
C GLU A 78 -6.22 -2.35 16.31
N TRP A 79 -6.36 -2.22 15.00
CA TRP A 79 -5.86 -1.09 14.22
C TRP A 79 -6.39 0.26 14.73
N ILE A 80 -7.67 0.33 15.03
CA ILE A 80 -8.32 1.55 15.53
C ILE A 80 -7.81 2.02 16.90
N ASN A 81 -7.14 1.16 17.63
CA ASN A 81 -6.58 1.46 18.95
C ASN A 81 -5.06 1.76 18.92
N LEU A 82 -4.43 1.64 17.75
CA LEU A 82 -3.01 1.95 17.62
C LEU A 82 -2.73 3.44 17.80
N PRO A 83 -1.61 3.80 18.45
CA PRO A 83 -1.22 5.20 18.62
C PRO A 83 -0.82 5.81 17.26
N VAL A 84 -1.17 7.08 17.06
CA VAL A 84 -0.78 7.85 15.89
C VAL A 84 0.67 8.30 16.03
N ARG A 85 1.45 8.19 14.97
CA ARG A 85 2.86 8.59 14.90
C ARG A 85 3.02 9.80 13.98
N ASP A 86 4.16 10.46 14.01
CA ASP A 86 4.44 11.69 13.25
C ASP A 86 4.29 11.53 11.73
N PHE A 87 4.58 10.33 11.22
CA PHE A 87 4.51 10.04 9.78
C PHE A 87 3.17 9.44 9.34
N ASP A 88 2.25 9.20 10.26
CA ASP A 88 0.94 8.63 9.93
C ASP A 88 -0.01 9.70 9.40
N PHE A 89 -0.71 9.37 8.33
CA PHE A 89 -1.94 10.08 7.96
C PHE A 89 -3.07 9.60 8.86
N VAL A 90 -3.97 10.52 9.22
CA VAL A 90 -5.09 10.23 10.12
C VAL A 90 -6.42 10.60 9.51
N ILE A 91 -7.45 9.86 9.90
CA ILE A 91 -8.84 10.24 9.74
C ILE A 91 -9.44 10.56 11.11
N HIS A 92 -10.28 11.56 11.14
CA HIS A 92 -10.99 11.95 12.36
C HIS A 92 -12.31 11.19 12.47
N ALA A 93 -12.40 10.34 13.46
CA ALA A 93 -13.64 9.68 13.85
C ALA A 93 -14.40 10.51 14.89
N GLY A 94 -15.66 10.16 15.12
CA GLY A 94 -16.47 10.84 16.12
C GLY A 94 -15.81 10.90 17.51
N ARG A 95 -16.15 11.92 18.30
CA ARG A 95 -15.62 12.16 19.64
C ARG A 95 -14.13 12.52 19.71
N GLY A 96 -13.58 13.14 18.67
CA GLY A 96 -12.17 13.56 18.62
C GLY A 96 -11.16 12.43 18.49
N ARG A 97 -11.59 11.22 18.11
CA ARG A 97 -10.72 10.08 17.92
C ARG A 97 -10.00 10.17 16.58
N GLU A 98 -8.72 9.95 16.60
CA GLU A 98 -7.89 9.84 15.40
C GLU A 98 -7.54 8.38 15.11
N ILE A 99 -7.69 7.99 13.85
CA ILE A 99 -7.39 6.65 13.38
C ILE A 99 -6.36 6.76 12.26
N ARG A 100 -5.32 5.93 12.30
CA ARG A 100 -4.34 5.87 11.23
C ARG A 100 -4.98 5.46 9.91
N VAL A 101 -4.52 6.07 8.83
CA VAL A 101 -4.87 5.63 7.47
C VAL A 101 -4.04 4.40 7.12
N PRO A 102 -4.65 3.26 6.79
CA PRO A 102 -3.92 2.09 6.34
C PRO A 102 -3.34 2.35 4.94
N THR A 103 -2.06 2.05 4.75
CA THR A 103 -1.35 2.21 3.48
C THR A 103 -1.17 0.90 2.73
N VAL A 104 -1.21 -0.21 3.44
CA VAL A 104 -1.14 -1.56 2.87
C VAL A 104 -2.11 -2.46 3.62
N ILE A 105 -2.94 -3.19 2.88
CA ILE A 105 -3.82 -4.22 3.42
C ILE A 105 -3.55 -5.56 2.75
N VAL A 106 -3.68 -6.64 3.50
CA VAL A 106 -3.43 -8.01 3.05
C VAL A 106 -4.70 -8.84 3.18
N SER A 107 -5.07 -9.53 2.12
CA SER A 107 -6.18 -10.50 2.17
C SER A 107 -5.75 -11.78 2.86
N GLN A 108 -6.57 -12.30 3.77
CA GLN A 108 -6.32 -13.58 4.41
C GLN A 108 -6.76 -14.79 3.58
N SER A 109 -7.76 -14.61 2.73
CA SER A 109 -8.43 -15.70 2.03
C SER A 109 -8.21 -15.73 0.53
N PHE A 110 -7.70 -14.66 -0.04
CA PHE A 110 -7.56 -14.52 -1.48
C PHE A 110 -6.14 -14.84 -1.94
N SER A 111 -6.01 -15.94 -2.67
CA SER A 111 -4.73 -16.37 -3.27
C SER A 111 -4.84 -16.60 -4.77
N GLU A 112 -5.78 -15.92 -5.44
CA GLU A 112 -5.83 -16.00 -6.89
C GLU A 112 -4.63 -15.31 -7.49
N THR A 113 -3.86 -16.10 -8.22
CA THR A 113 -2.90 -15.58 -9.18
C THR A 113 -3.72 -14.94 -10.29
N VAL A 114 -3.92 -13.64 -10.22
CA VAL A 114 -4.41 -12.90 -11.37
C VAL A 114 -3.29 -12.90 -12.40
N PHE A 115 -3.18 -13.98 -13.17
CA PHE A 115 -2.42 -13.97 -14.40
C PHE A 115 -3.16 -13.03 -15.35
N ARG A 116 -2.82 -11.76 -15.30
CA ARG A 116 -3.12 -10.89 -16.42
C ARG A 116 -2.18 -11.34 -17.54
N GLU A 117 -2.70 -12.18 -18.42
CA GLU A 117 -2.01 -12.42 -19.68
C GLU A 117 -1.83 -11.06 -20.37
N VAL A 118 -0.60 -10.61 -20.37
CA VAL A 118 -0.23 -9.43 -21.15
C VAL A 118 -0.35 -9.84 -22.60
N LYS A 119 -1.40 -9.37 -23.28
CA LYS A 119 -1.58 -9.67 -24.72
C LYS A 119 -0.33 -9.24 -25.47
N LEU A 120 0.16 -10.13 -26.34
CA LEU A 120 1.29 -9.85 -27.22
C LEU A 120 0.83 -8.84 -28.29
N THR A 121 0.82 -7.57 -27.96
CA THR A 121 0.51 -6.48 -28.88
C THR A 121 1.76 -5.67 -29.18
N LYS A 122 1.80 -5.04 -30.35
CA LYS A 122 2.90 -4.15 -30.74
C LYS A 122 3.20 -3.09 -29.66
N ASN A 123 2.18 -2.50 -29.08
CA ASN A 123 2.33 -1.52 -28.00
C ASN A 123 2.94 -2.11 -26.73
N ASN A 124 2.50 -3.30 -26.31
CA ASN A 124 3.03 -3.93 -25.11
C ASN A 124 4.49 -4.37 -25.27
N ILE A 125 4.86 -4.79 -26.47
CA ILE A 125 6.27 -5.11 -26.80
C ILE A 125 7.12 -3.85 -26.72
N ARG A 126 6.66 -2.75 -27.32
CA ARG A 126 7.36 -1.45 -27.27
C ARG A 126 7.52 -0.91 -25.86
N LEU A 127 6.46 -1.00 -25.04
CA LEU A 127 6.52 -0.62 -23.62
C LEU A 127 7.53 -1.47 -22.84
N ARG A 128 7.56 -2.78 -23.07
CA ARG A 128 8.52 -3.68 -22.42
C ARG A 128 9.96 -3.32 -22.79
N ASP A 129 10.20 -3.04 -24.06
CA ASP A 129 11.53 -2.85 -24.62
C ASP A 129 11.98 -1.37 -24.62
N GLY A 130 11.16 -0.46 -24.09
CA GLY A 130 11.46 0.98 -24.01
C GLY A 130 11.61 1.63 -25.39
N ASP A 131 10.83 1.17 -26.39
CA ASP A 131 10.93 1.61 -27.80
C ASP A 131 12.30 1.35 -28.46
N VAL A 132 13.09 0.43 -27.90
CA VAL A 132 14.42 0.05 -28.43
C VAL A 132 14.34 -1.33 -29.08
N CYS A 133 14.89 -1.47 -30.27
CA CYS A 133 15.00 -2.76 -30.93
C CYS A 133 15.99 -3.66 -30.20
N GLN A 134 15.58 -4.85 -29.80
CA GLN A 134 16.42 -5.79 -29.05
C GLN A 134 17.58 -6.39 -29.88
N TYR A 135 17.54 -6.27 -31.22
CA TYR A 135 18.58 -6.78 -32.10
C TYR A 135 19.63 -5.73 -32.47
N CYS A 136 19.18 -4.52 -32.83
CA CYS A 136 20.09 -3.46 -33.29
C CYS A 136 20.27 -2.32 -32.28
N MET A 137 19.55 -2.34 -31.18
CA MET A 137 19.59 -1.32 -30.12
C MET A 137 19.23 0.10 -30.59
N LEU A 138 18.59 0.22 -31.72
CA LEU A 138 18.10 1.50 -32.23
C LEU A 138 16.68 1.78 -31.74
N LEU A 139 16.38 3.07 -31.51
CA LEU A 139 15.03 3.51 -31.19
C LEU A 139 14.10 3.30 -32.39
N TYR A 140 12.87 2.83 -32.10
CA TYR A 140 11.81 2.84 -33.10
C TYR A 140 11.34 4.27 -33.32
N TYR A 141 11.65 4.85 -34.48
CA TYR A 141 11.05 6.13 -34.89
C TYR A 141 9.64 5.88 -35.45
N HIS A 142 8.78 6.83 -35.16
CA HIS A 142 7.41 6.88 -35.73
C HIS A 142 7.44 7.39 -37.16
#